data_9c1102aff5cf8348b7674810fe73dd07
#
_entry.id   9c1102aff5cf8348b7674810fe73dd07
#
_cell.length_a   1.000
_cell.length_b   1.000
_cell.length_c   1.000
_cell.angle_alpha   90.00
_cell.angle_beta   90.00
_cell.angle_gamma   90.00
#
_symmetry.space_group_name_H-M   'P 1'
#
loop_
_entity.id
_entity.type
_entity.pdbx_description
1 polymer ?
#
loop_
_entity_poly.entity_id
_entity_poly.type
_entity_poly.pdbx_seq_one_letter_code
_entity_poly.pdbx_strand_id
1 'polypeptide(L)'
;MRDFSKRRERYMRDNAPMRLGNLASSLLRLSKWVKMKQRDDSVIDLMREIACFMEWDGDLSLVEIVDMQREICRWRRHWPIESGRSELELRALQMSNRVLELSGLPEHREAKKELKKSEFV
;
A
#
# COMPACT_ATOMS: atom_id res chain seq x y z
N MET A 1 3.99 -20.61 10.94
CA MET A 1 4.11 -20.06 9.57
C MET A 1 2.73 -19.70 9.05
N ARG A 2 2.52 -18.47 8.61
CA ARG A 2 1.23 -18.08 8.03
C ARG A 2 1.07 -18.69 6.64
N ASP A 3 -0.09 -19.32 6.42
CA ASP A 3 -0.45 -19.82 5.10
C ASP A 3 -1.15 -18.71 4.32
N PHE A 4 -0.50 -18.24 3.27
CA PHE A 4 -1.03 -17.19 2.40
C PHE A 4 -1.91 -17.70 1.27
N SER A 5 -2.08 -19.04 1.14
CA SER A 5 -2.88 -19.61 0.04
C SER A 5 -4.32 -19.11 0.04
N LYS A 6 -4.97 -19.14 1.20
CA LYS A 6 -6.35 -18.68 1.34
C LYS A 6 -6.48 -17.18 1.14
N ARG A 7 -5.48 -16.41 1.58
CA ARG A 7 -5.45 -14.96 1.36
C ARG A 7 -5.31 -14.64 -0.12
N ARG A 8 -4.45 -15.38 -0.81
CA ARG A 8 -4.26 -15.22 -2.25
C ARG A 8 -5.56 -15.49 -3.00
N GLU A 9 -6.23 -16.60 -2.70
CA GLU A 9 -7.52 -16.93 -3.31
C GLU A 9 -8.54 -15.81 -3.11
N ARG A 10 -8.65 -15.32 -1.88
CA ARG A 10 -9.58 -14.24 -1.54
C ARG A 10 -9.25 -12.95 -2.29
N TYR A 11 -7.98 -12.58 -2.33
CA TYR A 11 -7.51 -11.40 -3.02
C TYR A 11 -7.77 -11.48 -4.52
N MET A 12 -7.46 -12.63 -5.12
CA MET A 12 -7.58 -12.84 -6.56
C MET A 12 -9.02 -13.01 -7.05
N ARG A 13 -9.99 -13.20 -6.14
CA ARG A 13 -11.42 -13.22 -6.50
C ARG A 13 -11.91 -11.85 -6.96
N ASP A 14 -11.32 -10.79 -6.42
CA ASP A 14 -11.71 -9.44 -6.77
C ASP A 14 -11.16 -9.08 -8.16
N ASN A 15 -11.88 -8.22 -8.88
CA ASN A 15 -11.38 -7.70 -10.15
C ASN A 15 -10.20 -6.73 -9.90
N ALA A 16 -9.50 -6.36 -10.97
CA ALA A 16 -8.30 -5.53 -10.87
C ALA A 16 -8.53 -4.21 -10.11
N PRO A 17 -9.58 -3.41 -10.40
CA PRO A 17 -9.82 -2.18 -9.63
C PRO A 17 -10.00 -2.43 -8.14
N MET A 18 -10.72 -3.48 -7.74
CA MET A 18 -10.94 -3.81 -6.33
C MET A 18 -9.65 -4.29 -5.66
N ARG A 19 -8.85 -5.10 -6.36
CA ARG A 19 -7.55 -5.54 -5.84
C ARG A 19 -6.63 -4.35 -5.58
N LEU A 20 -6.54 -3.42 -6.52
CA LEU A 20 -5.74 -2.22 -6.36
C LEU A 20 -6.28 -1.32 -5.25
N GLY A 21 -7.60 -1.24 -5.09
CA GLY A 21 -8.21 -0.53 -3.98
C GLY A 21 -7.82 -1.12 -2.63
N ASN A 22 -7.81 -2.45 -2.52
CA ASN A 22 -7.38 -3.15 -1.31
C ASN A 22 -5.90 -2.90 -1.00
N LEU A 23 -5.06 -2.93 -2.04
CA LEU A 23 -3.64 -2.61 -1.91
C LEU A 23 -3.45 -1.17 -1.42
N ALA A 24 -4.17 -0.22 -2.01
CA ALA A 24 -4.09 1.19 -1.61
C ALA A 24 -4.49 1.38 -0.15
N SER A 25 -5.53 0.67 0.30
CA SER A 25 -5.98 0.73 1.71
C SER A 25 -4.91 0.20 2.66
N SER A 26 -4.22 -0.87 2.29
CA SER A 26 -3.12 -1.42 3.09
C SER A 26 -1.94 -0.45 3.16
N LEU A 27 -1.61 0.21 2.05
CA LEU A 27 -0.55 1.22 2.01
C LEU A 27 -0.91 2.43 2.88
N LEU A 28 -2.18 2.86 2.87
CA LEU A 28 -2.64 3.93 3.73
C LEU A 28 -2.52 3.55 5.21
N ARG A 29 -2.87 2.31 5.56
CA ARG A 29 -2.71 1.79 6.92
C ARG A 29 -1.24 1.79 7.33
N LEU A 30 -0.35 1.40 6.41
CA LEU A 30 1.09 1.44 6.66
C LEU A 30 1.55 2.85 7.02
N SER A 31 1.10 3.87 6.27
CA SER A 31 1.48 5.26 6.52
C SER A 31 1.09 5.72 7.93
N LYS A 32 -0.02 5.20 8.45
CA LYS A 32 -0.48 5.53 9.81
C LYS A 32 0.30 4.77 10.89
N TRP A 33 0.59 3.50 10.66
CA TRP A 33 1.20 2.64 11.68
C TRP A 33 2.70 2.89 11.88
N VAL A 34 3.42 3.37 10.86
CA VAL A 34 4.87 3.58 10.96
C VAL A 34 5.26 4.60 12.02
N LYS A 35 4.36 5.49 12.40
CA LYS A 35 4.58 6.46 13.48
C LYS A 35 4.47 5.86 14.87
N MET A 36 3.84 4.70 14.98
CA MET A 36 3.53 4.07 16.25
C MET A 36 4.59 3.02 16.58
N LYS A 37 5.53 3.35 17.47
CA LYS A 37 6.64 2.45 17.83
C LYS A 37 6.15 1.10 18.36
N GLN A 38 5.05 1.09 19.11
CA GLN A 38 4.49 -0.14 19.66
C GLN A 38 3.94 -1.08 18.58
N ARG A 39 3.83 -0.62 17.32
CA ARG A 39 3.33 -1.40 16.20
C ARG A 39 4.42 -1.89 15.25
N ASP A 40 5.70 -1.79 15.63
CA ASP A 40 6.80 -2.15 14.72
C ASP A 40 6.70 -3.58 14.18
N ASP A 41 6.31 -4.55 15.00
CA ASP A 41 6.11 -5.92 14.54
C ASP A 41 4.94 -6.02 13.55
N SER A 42 3.86 -5.29 13.83
CA SER A 42 2.70 -5.24 12.93
C SER A 42 3.05 -4.55 11.61
N VAL A 43 3.93 -3.55 11.63
CA VAL A 43 4.40 -2.87 10.43
C VAL A 43 5.17 -3.85 9.53
N ILE A 44 6.03 -4.68 10.12
CA ILE A 44 6.78 -5.70 9.37
C ILE A 44 5.82 -6.68 8.71
N ASP A 45 4.82 -7.17 9.45
CA ASP A 45 3.80 -8.08 8.91
C ASP A 45 2.98 -7.42 7.81
N LEU A 46 2.60 -6.15 8.00
CA LEU A 46 1.83 -5.40 7.00
C LEU A 46 2.63 -5.20 5.72
N MET A 47 3.92 -4.88 5.83
CA MET A 47 4.78 -4.75 4.64
C MET A 47 4.90 -6.07 3.89
N ARG A 48 4.96 -7.21 4.60
CA ARG A 48 4.94 -8.53 3.97
C ARG A 48 3.64 -8.76 3.21
N GLU A 49 2.51 -8.44 3.82
CA GLU A 49 1.20 -8.57 3.17
C GLU A 49 1.10 -7.70 1.92
N ILE A 50 1.54 -6.45 2.03
CA ILE A 50 1.56 -5.51 0.89
C ILE A 50 2.42 -6.06 -0.25
N ALA A 51 3.61 -6.58 0.07
CA ALA A 51 4.50 -7.17 -0.94
C ALA A 51 3.86 -8.37 -1.63
N CYS A 52 3.10 -9.19 -0.89
CA CYS A 52 2.35 -10.30 -1.46
C CYS A 52 1.25 -9.83 -2.41
N PHE A 53 0.49 -8.80 -2.03
CA PHE A 53 -0.53 -8.22 -2.91
C PHE A 53 0.09 -7.74 -4.22
N MET A 54 1.22 -7.05 -4.14
CA MET A 54 1.94 -6.57 -5.32
C MET A 54 2.43 -7.72 -6.21
N GLU A 55 2.89 -8.81 -5.59
CA GLU A 55 3.29 -10.02 -6.30
C GLU A 55 2.11 -10.65 -7.04
N TRP A 56 0.97 -10.77 -6.35
CA TRP A 56 -0.24 -11.35 -6.92
C TRP A 56 -0.83 -10.48 -8.03
N ASP A 57 -0.58 -9.16 -8.00
CA ASP A 57 -1.00 -8.23 -9.05
C ASP A 57 -0.06 -8.24 -10.26
N GLY A 58 0.91 -9.16 -10.29
CA GLY A 58 1.83 -9.29 -11.42
C GLY A 58 1.15 -9.53 -12.76
N ASP A 59 -0.06 -10.13 -12.74
CA ASP A 59 -0.87 -10.35 -13.93
C ASP A 59 -1.31 -9.06 -14.61
N LEU A 60 -1.29 -7.93 -13.88
CA LEU A 60 -1.68 -6.62 -14.40
C LEU A 60 -0.56 -5.93 -15.18
N SER A 61 0.66 -6.45 -15.10
CA SER A 61 1.84 -5.93 -15.81
C SER A 61 2.11 -4.44 -15.57
N LEU A 62 1.89 -3.99 -14.33
CA LEU A 62 2.11 -2.59 -13.95
C LEU A 62 3.54 -2.41 -13.39
N VAL A 63 4.43 -1.81 -14.18
CA VAL A 63 5.84 -1.61 -13.81
C VAL A 63 5.95 -0.82 -12.51
N GLU A 64 5.11 0.18 -12.30
CA GLU A 64 5.12 0.98 -11.07
C GLU A 64 4.89 0.13 -9.82
N ILE A 65 4.02 -0.88 -9.90
CA ILE A 65 3.74 -1.79 -8.78
C ILE A 65 4.98 -2.64 -8.48
N VAL A 66 5.69 -3.10 -9.50
CA VAL A 66 6.94 -3.86 -9.32
C VAL A 66 7.99 -3.02 -8.59
N ASP A 67 8.14 -1.75 -8.99
CA ASP A 67 9.08 -0.84 -8.35
C ASP A 67 8.70 -0.56 -6.89
N MET A 68 7.40 -0.37 -6.62
CA MET A 68 6.89 -0.20 -5.25
C MET A 68 7.17 -1.43 -4.39
N GLN A 69 7.00 -2.64 -4.95
CA GLN A 69 7.29 -3.88 -4.25
C GLN A 69 8.75 -3.95 -3.81
N ARG A 70 9.66 -3.59 -4.70
CA ARG A 70 11.09 -3.55 -4.38
C ARG A 70 11.38 -2.59 -3.23
N GLU A 71 10.78 -1.43 -3.27
CA GLU A 71 10.95 -0.42 -2.21
C GLU A 71 10.41 -0.93 -0.87
N ILE A 72 9.21 -1.50 -0.84
CA ILE A 72 8.59 -2.06 0.38
C ILE A 72 9.47 -3.18 0.96
N CYS A 73 10.01 -4.05 0.10
CA CYS A 73 10.90 -5.12 0.56
C CYS A 73 12.18 -4.57 1.18
N ARG A 74 12.74 -3.49 0.64
CA ARG A 74 13.90 -2.83 1.23
C ARG A 74 13.57 -2.26 2.62
N TRP A 75 12.45 -1.54 2.75
CA TRP A 75 12.02 -1.02 4.04
C TRP A 75 11.85 -2.13 5.07
N ARG A 76 11.21 -3.23 4.67
CA ARG A 76 10.94 -4.34 5.58
C ARG A 76 12.23 -4.97 6.12
N ARG A 77 13.26 -5.10 5.28
CA ARG A 77 14.53 -5.72 5.69
C ARG A 77 15.26 -4.90 6.74
N HIS A 78 15.06 -3.60 6.76
CA HIS A 78 15.77 -2.68 7.65
C HIS A 78 14.91 -2.09 8.76
N TRP A 79 13.65 -2.48 8.83
CA TRP A 79 12.74 -1.95 9.82
C TRP A 79 12.97 -2.58 11.19
N PRO A 80 12.93 -1.81 12.33
CA PRO A 80 12.65 -0.37 12.36
C PRO A 80 13.90 0.50 12.13
N ILE A 81 13.69 1.66 11.50
CA ILE A 81 14.70 2.69 11.33
C ILE A 81 14.09 4.01 11.81
N GLU A 82 14.53 4.49 12.97
CA GLU A 82 13.94 5.68 13.60
C GLU A 82 13.97 6.91 12.68
N SER A 83 15.10 7.14 12.02
CA SER A 83 15.24 8.28 11.10
C SER A 83 14.39 8.13 9.82
N GLY A 84 13.90 6.94 9.56
CA GLY A 84 13.12 6.65 8.35
C GLY A 84 11.61 6.68 8.52
N ARG A 85 11.10 6.85 9.74
CA ARG A 85 9.66 6.78 9.99
C ARG A 85 8.87 7.82 9.19
N SER A 86 9.30 9.06 9.22
CA SER A 86 8.64 10.14 8.46
C SER A 86 8.73 9.91 6.95
N GLU A 87 9.85 9.41 6.48
CA GLU A 87 10.04 9.12 5.06
C GLU A 87 9.13 7.99 4.60
N LEU A 88 9.06 6.89 5.34
CA LEU A 88 8.18 5.78 4.98
C LEU A 88 6.71 6.17 5.06
N GLU A 89 6.33 6.99 6.06
CA GLU A 89 4.98 7.53 6.14
C GLU A 89 4.59 8.24 4.85
N LEU A 90 5.44 9.16 4.39
CA LEU A 90 5.18 9.92 3.17
C LEU A 90 5.17 9.01 1.94
N ARG A 91 6.13 8.10 1.82
CA ARG A 91 6.21 7.18 0.69
C ARG A 91 5.00 6.27 0.61
N ALA A 92 4.57 5.71 1.76
CA ALA A 92 3.38 4.85 1.78
C ALA A 92 2.13 5.61 1.36
N LEU A 93 2.00 6.86 1.79
CA LEU A 93 0.87 7.71 1.39
C LEU A 93 0.91 7.99 -0.12
N GLN A 94 2.08 8.32 -0.67
CA GLN A 94 2.25 8.55 -2.10
C GLN A 94 1.92 7.31 -2.92
N MET A 95 2.39 6.14 -2.47
CA MET A 95 2.09 4.87 -3.12
C MET A 95 0.60 4.57 -3.10
N SER A 96 -0.06 4.79 -1.95
CA SER A 96 -1.50 4.59 -1.80
C SER A 96 -2.27 5.43 -2.83
N ASN A 97 -1.95 6.71 -2.91
CA ASN A 97 -2.59 7.64 -3.85
C ASN A 97 -2.36 7.20 -5.30
N ARG A 98 -1.14 6.79 -5.63
CA ARG A 98 -0.83 6.34 -6.99
C ARG A 98 -1.56 5.06 -7.37
N VAL A 99 -1.63 4.10 -6.44
CA VAL A 99 -2.35 2.85 -6.67
C VAL A 99 -3.85 3.12 -6.88
N LEU A 100 -4.43 4.06 -6.12
CA LEU A 100 -5.82 4.47 -6.33
C LEU A 100 -6.03 5.08 -7.72
N GLU A 101 -5.10 5.91 -8.18
CA GLU A 101 -5.16 6.44 -9.55
C GLU A 101 -5.14 5.33 -10.58
N LEU A 102 -4.25 4.33 -10.40
CA LEU A 102 -4.16 3.18 -11.30
C LEU A 102 -5.43 2.33 -11.27
N SER A 103 -6.14 2.30 -10.15
CA SER A 103 -7.38 1.53 -10.02
C SER A 103 -8.55 2.14 -10.79
N GLY A 104 -8.55 3.46 -10.95
CA GLY A 104 -9.65 4.17 -11.59
C GLY A 104 -10.94 4.18 -10.80
N LEU A 105 -10.91 3.86 -9.50
CA LEU A 105 -12.13 3.81 -8.68
C LEU A 105 -12.74 5.19 -8.47
N PRO A 106 -14.09 5.32 -8.55
CA PRO A 106 -14.77 6.62 -8.38
C PRO A 106 -14.51 7.31 -7.05
N GLU A 107 -14.40 6.55 -5.97
CA GLU A 107 -14.13 7.08 -4.62
C GLU A 107 -12.85 7.91 -4.58
N HIS A 108 -11.84 7.47 -5.32
CA HIS A 108 -10.58 8.22 -5.42
C HIS A 108 -10.78 9.58 -6.10
N ARG A 109 -11.60 9.62 -7.15
CA ARG A 109 -11.86 10.86 -7.89
C ARG A 109 -12.55 11.88 -7.00
N GLU A 110 -13.51 11.46 -6.19
CA GLU A 110 -14.21 12.34 -5.26
C GLU A 110 -13.30 12.87 -4.16
N ALA A 111 -12.50 12.00 -3.55
CA ALA A 111 -11.53 12.39 -2.53
C ALA A 111 -10.52 13.40 -3.08
N LYS A 112 -10.05 13.20 -4.31
CA LYS A 112 -9.12 14.11 -4.96
C LYS A 112 -9.75 15.47 -5.24
N LYS A 113 -11.02 15.52 -5.61
CA LYS A 113 -11.76 16.77 -5.82
C LYS A 113 -11.91 17.54 -4.51
N GLU A 114 -12.21 16.86 -3.43
CA GLU A 114 -12.36 17.48 -2.10
C GLU A 114 -11.02 18.06 -1.62
N LEU A 115 -9.92 17.35 -1.81
CA LEU A 115 -8.59 17.84 -1.47
C LEU A 115 -8.24 19.10 -2.24
N LYS A 116 -8.55 19.15 -3.54
CA LYS A 116 -8.34 20.34 -4.36
C LYS A 116 -9.16 21.52 -3.88
N LYS A 117 -10.42 21.29 -3.49
CA LYS A 117 -11.26 22.33 -2.93
C LYS A 117 -10.69 22.89 -1.63
N SER A 118 -10.14 22.04 -0.78
CA SER A 118 -9.51 22.46 0.47
C SER A 118 -8.29 23.34 0.25
N GLU A 119 -7.52 23.08 -0.79
CA GLU A 119 -6.32 23.86 -1.11
C GLU A 119 -6.62 25.26 -1.59
N PHE A 120 -7.84 25.53 -2.08
CA PHE A 120 -8.24 26.82 -2.63
C PHE A 120 -9.08 27.67 -1.69
N VAL A 121 -9.31 27.19 -0.47
CA VAL A 121 -10.06 27.96 0.56
C VAL A 121 -9.11 28.64 1.58
#